data_d4b741955a1afba4644fbb7ea296e0a6
#
_entry.id   d4b741955a1afba4644fbb7ea296e0a6
#
_cell.length_a   1.000
_cell.length_b   1.000
_cell.length_c   1.000
_cell.angle_alpha   90.00
_cell.angle_beta   90.00
_cell.angle_gamma   90.00
#
_symmetry.space_group_name_H-M   'P 1'
#
loop_
_entity.id
_entity.type
_entity.pdbx_description
1 polymer ?
#
loop_
_entity_poly.entity_id
_entity_poly.type
_entity_poly.pdbx_seq_one_letter_code
_entity_poly.pdbx_strand_id
1 'polypeptide(L)'
;MLSSAVVRYPLLALLVACSSTEGTEAPPTLESQTLVALQQFYEDDAAEQVDTLVTLLNEEVGEEPVGFYFDALEASDVEMFEHSDEAIWAHTAGCGVLAYVRGDVADYAGVVAESDQSFADPSYAVWSREITGGSEDAFLGGGELDTWNHIEKAGFGFDVAYDMDKDFRWFGDTLAMISLVPEGHLPTDALDTQLVVGFTIELWFEHDGQMVWYNGSWTEIESPLDEDGVDIEWWLDQLIDGTLDYYWGTEEHVTGEPHED
;
A
#
# COMPACT_ATOMS: atom_id res chain seq x y z
N MET A 1 -13.51 -19.85 11.07
CA MET A 1 -14.60 -18.99 10.57
C MET A 1 -14.61 -17.76 11.46
N LEU A 2 -13.74 -16.81 11.16
CA LEU A 2 -13.65 -15.55 11.87
C LEU A 2 -14.59 -14.56 11.17
N SER A 3 -15.47 -13.92 11.95
CA SER A 3 -16.45 -12.97 11.46
C SER A 3 -15.81 -11.58 11.48
N SER A 4 -15.36 -11.10 10.33
CA SER A 4 -14.90 -9.73 10.17
C SER A 4 -16.04 -8.76 10.42
N ALA A 5 -15.84 -7.81 11.31
CA ALA A 5 -16.80 -6.74 11.56
C ALA A 5 -16.60 -5.62 10.54
N VAL A 6 -17.39 -5.65 9.47
CA VAL A 6 -17.43 -4.56 8.47
C VAL A 6 -18.20 -3.38 9.06
N VAL A 7 -17.54 -2.27 9.28
CA VAL A 7 -18.17 -1.01 9.68
C VAL A 7 -18.65 -0.27 8.44
N ARG A 8 -19.97 -0.25 8.24
CA ARG A 8 -20.62 0.49 7.14
C ARG A 8 -21.02 1.89 7.62
N TYR A 9 -20.54 2.93 6.97
CA TYR A 9 -21.04 4.30 7.17
C TYR A 9 -22.21 4.61 6.21
N PRO A 10 -23.35 5.13 6.71
CA PRO A 10 -24.47 5.50 5.83
C PRO A 10 -24.23 6.86 5.17
N LEU A 11 -24.41 6.91 3.87
CA LEU A 11 -24.46 8.13 3.05
C LEU A 11 -25.59 9.04 3.55
N LEU A 12 -25.26 10.16 4.18
CA LEU A 12 -26.21 11.20 4.53
C LEU A 12 -26.11 12.35 3.51
N ALA A 13 -26.98 12.33 2.51
CA ALA A 13 -27.14 13.44 1.59
C ALA A 13 -27.87 14.60 2.31
N LEU A 14 -27.14 15.67 2.63
CA LEU A 14 -27.71 16.93 3.09
C LEU A 14 -27.71 17.97 1.96
N LEU A 15 -28.89 18.30 1.49
CA LEU A 15 -29.15 19.50 0.69
C LEU A 15 -28.96 20.75 1.57
N VAL A 16 -27.92 21.55 1.29
CA VAL A 16 -27.75 22.85 1.95
C VAL A 16 -27.85 23.98 0.93
N ALA A 17 -28.73 24.89 1.24
CA ALA A 17 -28.98 26.15 0.54
C ALA A 17 -27.80 27.11 0.71
N CYS A 18 -27.48 27.87 -0.33
CA CYS A 18 -26.46 28.91 -0.37
C CYS A 18 -26.54 29.89 0.81
N SER A 19 -25.52 29.95 1.60
CA SER A 19 -25.08 31.16 2.29
C SER A 19 -23.54 31.12 2.39
N SER A 20 -22.91 32.21 1.93
CA SER A 20 -21.49 32.46 1.99
C SER A 20 -21.00 32.46 3.44
N THR A 21 -20.43 31.36 3.86
CA THR A 21 -19.57 31.24 5.04
C THR A 21 -18.26 30.65 4.58
N GLU A 22 -17.17 31.20 5.07
CA GLU A 22 -15.81 30.66 4.92
C GLU A 22 -15.89 29.13 5.09
N GLY A 23 -15.59 28.42 4.02
CA GLY A 23 -15.72 26.97 3.99
C GLY A 23 -14.74 26.38 5.01
N THR A 24 -15.26 25.85 6.09
CA THR A 24 -14.54 24.83 6.83
C THR A 24 -14.47 23.63 5.89
N GLU A 25 -13.32 23.37 5.29
CA GLU A 25 -13.06 22.11 4.61
C GLU A 25 -13.47 20.97 5.53
N ALA A 26 -14.12 19.97 4.98
CA ALA A 26 -14.39 18.75 5.75
C ALA A 26 -13.06 18.18 6.26
N PRO A 27 -13.00 17.62 7.47
CA PRO A 27 -11.79 16.99 7.94
C PRO A 27 -11.37 15.89 6.93
N PRO A 28 -10.06 15.71 6.72
CA PRO A 28 -9.57 14.69 5.79
C PRO A 28 -10.05 13.30 6.24
N THR A 29 -10.43 12.47 5.28
CA THR A 29 -10.66 11.04 5.52
C THR A 29 -9.33 10.30 5.42
N LEU A 30 -9.25 9.08 5.96
CA LEU A 30 -8.04 8.25 5.85
C LEU A 30 -7.66 8.07 4.37
N GLU A 31 -8.62 7.71 3.52
CA GLU A 31 -8.43 7.55 2.08
C GLU A 31 -7.87 8.81 1.42
N SER A 32 -8.54 9.96 1.59
CA SER A 32 -8.09 11.21 0.98
C SER A 32 -6.71 11.64 1.48
N GLN A 33 -6.39 11.40 2.75
CA GLN A 33 -5.09 11.72 3.30
C GLN A 33 -4.01 10.75 2.79
N THR A 34 -4.34 9.47 2.60
CA THR A 34 -3.45 8.47 2.00
C THR A 34 -3.06 8.88 0.58
N LEU A 35 -4.05 9.27 -0.23
CA LEU A 35 -3.81 9.74 -1.59
C LEU A 35 -2.96 11.01 -1.62
N VAL A 36 -3.28 12.00 -0.78
CA VAL A 36 -2.50 13.24 -0.71
C VAL A 36 -1.06 12.96 -0.24
N ALA A 37 -0.86 12.08 0.73
CA ALA A 37 0.48 11.72 1.18
C ALA A 37 1.29 11.03 0.06
N LEU A 38 0.67 10.13 -0.71
CA LEU A 38 1.28 9.49 -1.88
C LEU A 38 1.69 10.53 -2.94
N GLN A 39 0.79 11.46 -3.29
CA GLN A 39 1.05 12.52 -4.26
C GLN A 39 2.20 13.44 -3.82
N GLN A 40 2.18 13.89 -2.57
CA GLN A 40 3.19 14.82 -2.04
C GLN A 40 4.54 14.13 -1.82
N PHE A 41 4.54 12.82 -1.54
CA PHE A 41 5.78 12.05 -1.49
C PHE A 41 6.46 12.03 -2.87
N TYR A 42 5.70 11.84 -3.92
CA TYR A 42 6.20 11.88 -5.31
C TYR A 42 6.75 13.27 -5.70
N GLU A 43 6.17 14.34 -5.15
CA GLU A 43 6.61 15.74 -5.38
C GLU A 43 7.73 16.22 -4.43
N ASP A 44 8.28 15.35 -3.57
CA ASP A 44 9.31 15.67 -2.56
C ASP A 44 8.86 16.62 -1.42
N ASP A 45 7.57 16.74 -1.14
CA ASP A 45 7.01 17.64 -0.09
C ASP A 45 6.03 16.91 0.85
N ALA A 46 6.39 15.71 1.32
CA ALA A 46 5.47 14.81 2.04
C ALA A 46 5.45 14.96 3.56
N ALA A 47 6.38 15.68 4.18
CA ALA A 47 6.57 15.62 5.64
C ALA A 47 5.29 15.94 6.43
N GLU A 48 4.57 17.03 6.09
CA GLU A 48 3.33 17.42 6.75
C GLU A 48 2.21 16.41 6.49
N GLN A 49 2.17 15.82 5.30
CA GLN A 49 1.13 14.89 4.90
C GLN A 49 1.32 13.51 5.55
N VAL A 50 2.57 13.07 5.66
CA VAL A 50 2.92 11.84 6.41
C VAL A 50 2.56 12.01 7.89
N ASP A 51 2.91 13.12 8.54
CA ASP A 51 2.56 13.40 9.93
C ASP A 51 1.03 13.42 10.15
N THR A 52 0.29 14.01 9.20
CA THR A 52 -1.18 14.04 9.24
C THR A 52 -1.76 12.64 9.09
N LEU A 53 -1.23 11.86 8.14
CA LEU A 53 -1.68 10.48 7.92
C LEU A 53 -1.40 9.61 9.14
N VAL A 54 -0.19 9.68 9.74
CA VAL A 54 0.15 8.98 10.99
C VAL A 54 -0.81 9.35 12.12
N THR A 55 -1.21 10.64 12.21
CA THR A 55 -2.18 11.09 13.22
C THR A 55 -3.54 10.41 13.05
N LEU A 56 -4.04 10.29 11.81
CA LEU A 56 -5.31 9.61 11.53
C LEU A 56 -5.19 8.10 11.80
N LEU A 57 -4.08 7.47 11.39
CA LEU A 57 -3.83 6.04 11.62
C LEU A 57 -3.77 5.68 13.11
N ASN A 58 -3.23 6.57 13.95
CA ASN A 58 -3.22 6.40 15.40
C ASN A 58 -4.63 6.38 16.04
N GLU A 59 -5.63 6.94 15.36
CA GLU A 59 -7.03 6.89 15.82
C GLU A 59 -7.73 5.59 15.40
N GLU A 60 -7.21 4.91 14.37
CA GLU A 60 -7.83 3.71 13.78
C GLU A 60 -7.15 2.39 14.22
N VAL A 61 -5.88 2.45 14.64
CA VAL A 61 -5.14 1.24 15.04
C VAL A 61 -5.75 0.60 16.29
N GLY A 62 -5.94 -0.73 16.23
CA GLY A 62 -6.53 -1.53 17.30
C GLY A 62 -5.72 -2.80 17.59
N GLU A 63 -6.19 -3.63 18.53
CA GLU A 63 -5.56 -4.92 18.85
C GLU A 63 -5.60 -5.89 17.66
N GLU A 64 -6.66 -5.81 16.84
CA GLU A 64 -6.82 -6.62 15.63
C GLU A 64 -6.45 -5.80 14.40
N PRO A 65 -5.91 -6.42 13.34
CA PRO A 65 -5.66 -5.75 12.06
C PRO A 65 -6.93 -5.13 11.49
N VAL A 66 -6.78 -3.98 10.84
CA VAL A 66 -7.90 -3.24 10.23
C VAL A 66 -7.67 -3.11 8.73
N GLY A 67 -8.67 -3.55 7.94
CA GLY A 67 -8.75 -3.31 6.50
C GLY A 67 -9.72 -2.19 6.17
N PHE A 68 -9.37 -1.37 5.18
CA PHE A 68 -10.18 -0.26 4.67
C PHE A 68 -10.43 -0.47 3.18
N TYR A 69 -11.62 -0.11 2.69
CA TYR A 69 -11.90 -0.01 1.27
C TYR A 69 -11.85 1.45 0.85
N PHE A 70 -11.16 1.72 -0.25
CA PHE A 70 -11.03 3.02 -0.87
C PHE A 70 -11.80 3.05 -2.19
N ASP A 71 -12.25 4.23 -2.57
CA ASP A 71 -12.88 4.44 -3.88
C ASP A 71 -11.84 4.27 -5.01
N ALA A 72 -12.31 3.96 -6.21
CA ALA A 72 -11.48 3.93 -7.40
C ALA A 72 -10.88 5.32 -7.68
N LEU A 73 -9.66 5.34 -8.25
CA LEU A 73 -8.99 6.58 -8.60
C LEU A 73 -9.69 7.30 -9.76
N GLU A 74 -9.58 8.61 -9.79
CA GLU A 74 -9.89 9.42 -10.95
C GLU A 74 -8.60 9.81 -11.71
N ALA A 75 -8.69 10.10 -12.99
CA ALA A 75 -7.53 10.50 -13.79
C ALA A 75 -6.77 11.71 -13.21
N SER A 76 -7.49 12.61 -12.53
CA SER A 76 -6.92 13.78 -11.84
C SER A 76 -6.06 13.42 -10.62
N ASP A 77 -6.31 12.27 -10.01
CA ASP A 77 -5.60 11.81 -8.81
C ASP A 77 -4.19 11.34 -9.13
N VAL A 78 -3.97 10.91 -10.36
CA VAL A 78 -2.75 10.26 -10.83
C VAL A 78 -2.03 11.01 -11.95
N GLU A 79 -2.52 12.20 -12.32
CA GLU A 79 -1.97 13.01 -13.42
C GLU A 79 -0.45 13.27 -13.31
N MET A 80 0.07 13.25 -12.08
CA MET A 80 1.49 13.47 -11.80
C MET A 80 2.35 12.20 -11.89
N PHE A 81 1.75 11.01 -11.82
CA PHE A 81 2.48 9.76 -11.84
C PHE A 81 2.71 9.28 -13.28
N GLU A 82 3.85 8.63 -13.49
CA GLU A 82 4.03 7.82 -14.70
C GLU A 82 3.13 6.58 -14.59
N HIS A 83 2.33 6.33 -15.62
CA HIS A 83 1.36 5.25 -15.66
C HIS A 83 1.08 4.78 -17.08
N SER A 84 0.49 3.59 -17.21
CA SER A 84 0.07 3.05 -18.50
C SER A 84 -1.04 3.89 -19.15
N ASP A 85 -0.91 4.15 -20.44
CA ASP A 85 -1.97 4.76 -21.25
C ASP A 85 -3.21 3.84 -21.38
N GLU A 86 -3.08 2.54 -21.03
CA GLU A 86 -4.15 1.53 -21.07
C GLU A 86 -4.99 1.50 -19.79
N ALA A 87 -4.56 2.20 -18.72
CA ALA A 87 -5.24 2.22 -17.43
C ALA A 87 -6.68 2.74 -17.51
N ILE A 88 -7.59 2.01 -16.87
CA ILE A 88 -9.00 2.38 -16.71
C ILE A 88 -9.25 2.69 -15.24
N TRP A 89 -9.09 3.94 -14.85
CA TRP A 89 -9.11 4.37 -13.44
C TRP A 89 -10.35 3.90 -12.66
N ALA A 90 -11.51 3.83 -13.31
CA ALA A 90 -12.72 3.31 -12.70
C ALA A 90 -12.66 1.81 -12.34
N HIS A 91 -11.62 1.09 -12.80
CA HIS A 91 -11.39 -0.31 -12.49
C HIS A 91 -10.31 -0.50 -11.40
N THR A 92 -9.71 0.59 -10.90
CA THR A 92 -8.77 0.47 -9.79
C THR A 92 -9.48 0.00 -8.53
N ALA A 93 -8.90 -0.98 -7.85
CA ALA A 93 -9.30 -1.42 -6.53
C ALA A 93 -8.40 -0.77 -5.49
N GLY A 94 -8.97 -0.04 -4.56
CA GLY A 94 -8.23 0.66 -3.52
C GLY A 94 -8.47 0.05 -2.14
N CYS A 95 -7.41 -0.19 -1.37
CA CYS A 95 -7.51 -0.63 0.01
C CYS A 95 -6.44 -0.04 0.90
N GLY A 96 -6.72 -0.02 2.21
CA GLY A 96 -5.75 0.25 3.26
C GLY A 96 -5.69 -0.93 4.23
N VAL A 97 -4.50 -1.24 4.74
CA VAL A 97 -4.28 -2.25 5.78
C VAL A 97 -3.43 -1.67 6.88
N LEU A 98 -3.86 -1.82 8.12
CA LEU A 98 -3.20 -1.29 9.31
C LEU A 98 -3.10 -2.39 10.36
N ALA A 99 -1.89 -2.64 10.88
CA ALA A 99 -1.66 -3.64 11.91
C ALA A 99 -0.51 -3.27 12.83
N TYR A 100 -0.58 -3.74 14.09
CA TYR A 100 0.62 -3.85 14.91
C TYR A 100 1.46 -5.02 14.42
N VAL A 101 2.79 -4.82 14.39
CA VAL A 101 3.77 -5.84 14.06
C VAL A 101 4.90 -5.82 15.11
N ARG A 102 5.56 -6.95 15.31
CA ARG A 102 6.68 -7.08 16.24
C ARG A 102 7.97 -6.54 15.61
N GLY A 103 8.89 -6.06 16.44
CA GLY A 103 10.15 -5.44 16.02
C GLY A 103 10.08 -3.93 16.16
N ASP A 104 11.07 -3.23 15.62
CA ASP A 104 11.10 -1.78 15.55
C ASP A 104 11.31 -1.29 14.11
N VAL A 105 11.10 0.00 13.86
CA VAL A 105 11.19 0.57 12.50
C VAL A 105 12.60 0.38 11.90
N ALA A 106 13.65 0.38 12.73
CA ALA A 106 15.02 0.22 12.26
C ALA A 106 15.30 -1.24 11.81
N ASP A 107 14.68 -2.24 12.45
CA ASP A 107 14.77 -3.64 12.02
C ASP A 107 14.18 -3.81 10.63
N TYR A 108 13.00 -3.23 10.38
CA TYR A 108 12.34 -3.26 9.06
C TYR A 108 13.11 -2.44 8.02
N ALA A 109 13.72 -1.32 8.40
CA ALA A 109 14.61 -0.59 7.50
C ALA A 109 15.79 -1.46 7.05
N GLY A 110 16.34 -2.32 7.92
CA GLY A 110 17.35 -3.29 7.55
C GLY A 110 16.86 -4.28 6.50
N VAL A 111 15.67 -4.83 6.70
CA VAL A 111 15.05 -5.80 5.78
C VAL A 111 14.73 -5.19 4.42
N VAL A 112 14.21 -3.96 4.36
CA VAL A 112 13.90 -3.34 3.05
C VAL A 112 15.13 -3.07 2.20
N ALA A 113 16.32 -3.08 2.77
CA ALA A 113 17.57 -2.96 2.02
C ALA A 113 18.09 -4.31 1.47
N GLU A 114 17.52 -5.46 1.88
CA GLU A 114 17.94 -6.78 1.40
C GLU A 114 17.59 -6.97 -0.09
N SER A 115 18.43 -7.69 -0.81
CA SER A 115 18.28 -7.93 -2.26
C SER A 115 17.25 -9.01 -2.61
N ASP A 116 16.92 -9.90 -1.68
CA ASP A 116 15.91 -10.95 -1.81
C ASP A 116 14.79 -10.68 -0.81
N GLN A 117 13.59 -10.48 -1.28
CA GLN A 117 12.40 -10.19 -0.49
C GLN A 117 11.36 -11.33 -0.56
N SER A 118 11.69 -12.45 -1.19
CA SER A 118 10.75 -13.55 -1.41
C SER A 118 10.31 -14.26 -0.13
N PHE A 119 10.97 -13.99 1.01
CA PHE A 119 10.56 -14.48 2.32
C PHE A 119 9.23 -13.88 2.80
N ALA A 120 8.85 -12.71 2.30
CA ALA A 120 7.73 -11.94 2.81
C ALA A 120 6.37 -12.64 2.64
N ASP A 121 6.20 -13.46 1.59
CA ASP A 121 4.98 -14.23 1.36
C ASP A 121 5.31 -15.47 0.50
N PRO A 122 4.80 -16.66 0.85
CA PRO A 122 5.04 -17.89 0.08
C PRO A 122 4.56 -17.84 -1.37
N SER A 123 3.68 -16.91 -1.75
CA SER A 123 3.23 -16.73 -3.12
C SER A 123 4.29 -16.06 -4.02
N TYR A 124 5.33 -15.42 -3.44
CA TYR A 124 6.43 -14.87 -4.22
C TYR A 124 7.38 -15.99 -4.65
N ALA A 125 7.37 -16.32 -5.94
CA ALA A 125 8.37 -17.20 -6.54
C ALA A 125 9.72 -16.49 -6.68
N VAL A 126 9.69 -15.18 -6.99
CA VAL A 126 10.83 -14.27 -7.05
C VAL A 126 10.40 -12.91 -6.53
N TRP A 127 11.21 -12.33 -5.66
CA TRP A 127 11.19 -10.90 -5.39
C TRP A 127 12.64 -10.44 -5.21
N SER A 128 13.23 -10.01 -6.29
CA SER A 128 14.57 -9.45 -6.30
C SER A 128 14.53 -7.92 -6.27
N ARG A 129 15.49 -7.34 -5.55
CA ARG A 129 15.64 -5.90 -5.38
C ARG A 129 17.05 -5.45 -5.74
N GLU A 130 17.15 -4.36 -6.47
CA GLU A 130 18.39 -3.66 -6.77
C GLU A 130 18.31 -2.22 -6.27
N ILE A 131 19.34 -1.75 -5.55
CA ILE A 131 19.45 -0.36 -5.11
C ILE A 131 19.85 0.48 -6.33
N THR A 132 19.02 1.44 -6.70
CA THR A 132 19.22 2.35 -7.85
C THR A 132 19.65 3.74 -7.42
N GLY A 133 19.34 4.15 -6.19
CA GLY A 133 19.74 5.43 -5.59
C GLY A 133 19.98 5.31 -4.09
N GLY A 134 20.83 6.17 -3.56
CA GLY A 134 21.24 6.09 -2.16
C GLY A 134 22.23 4.95 -1.87
N SER A 135 22.26 4.49 -0.63
CA SER A 135 22.99 3.30 -0.20
C SER A 135 22.40 2.79 1.12
N GLU A 136 22.54 1.49 1.39
CA GLU A 136 22.08 0.88 2.64
C GLU A 136 22.61 1.62 3.88
N ASP A 137 23.93 1.86 3.98
CA ASP A 137 24.53 2.56 5.11
C ASP A 137 23.96 3.99 5.31
N ALA A 138 23.72 4.72 4.22
CA ALA A 138 23.13 6.07 4.29
C ALA A 138 21.66 6.01 4.71
N PHE A 139 20.91 5.07 4.17
CA PHE A 139 19.51 4.84 4.46
C PHE A 139 19.27 4.46 5.93
N LEU A 140 20.05 3.51 6.46
CA LEU A 140 20.01 3.13 7.88
C LEU A 140 20.45 4.28 8.81
N GLY A 141 21.15 5.27 8.28
CA GLY A 141 21.51 6.52 8.96
C GLY A 141 20.46 7.64 8.84
N GLY A 142 19.27 7.37 8.30
CA GLY A 142 18.19 8.34 8.10
C GLY A 142 18.18 9.02 6.73
N GLY A 143 18.89 8.47 5.75
CA GLY A 143 18.88 8.92 4.35
C GLY A 143 17.75 8.30 3.54
N GLU A 144 17.84 8.47 2.22
CA GLU A 144 16.88 7.94 1.24
C GLU A 144 17.43 6.70 0.56
N LEU A 145 16.54 5.85 0.06
CA LEU A 145 16.88 4.64 -0.69
C LEU A 145 15.90 4.45 -1.84
N ASP A 146 16.42 4.44 -3.08
CA ASP A 146 15.63 4.12 -4.26
C ASP A 146 15.99 2.71 -4.72
N THR A 147 14.98 1.93 -5.09
CA THR A 147 15.16 0.55 -5.51
C THR A 147 14.30 0.21 -6.71
N TRP A 148 14.86 -0.61 -7.61
CA TRP A 148 14.10 -1.32 -8.61
C TRP A 148 13.84 -2.75 -8.15
N ASN A 149 12.63 -3.25 -8.39
CA ASN A 149 12.20 -4.56 -7.94
C ASN A 149 11.63 -5.34 -9.10
N HIS A 150 12.01 -6.62 -9.20
CA HIS A 150 11.38 -7.59 -10.08
C HIS A 150 10.63 -8.62 -9.24
N ILE A 151 9.35 -8.80 -9.53
CA ILE A 151 8.44 -9.64 -8.77
C ILE A 151 7.80 -10.67 -9.69
N GLU A 152 7.86 -11.95 -9.29
CA GLU A 152 7.06 -13.03 -9.84
C GLU A 152 6.22 -13.62 -8.71
N LYS A 153 4.91 -13.52 -8.83
CA LYS A 153 3.94 -13.96 -7.81
C LYS A 153 2.97 -14.96 -8.41
N ALA A 154 2.74 -16.07 -7.69
CA ALA A 154 1.77 -17.08 -8.03
C ALA A 154 0.69 -17.18 -6.94
N GLY A 155 -0.57 -17.11 -7.32
CA GLY A 155 -1.67 -17.21 -6.34
C GLY A 155 -3.03 -17.03 -6.98
N PHE A 156 -4.09 -17.33 -6.24
CA PHE A 156 -5.48 -17.17 -6.67
C PHE A 156 -5.84 -17.81 -8.03
N GLY A 157 -4.98 -18.72 -8.51
CA GLY A 157 -5.17 -19.42 -9.80
C GLY A 157 -4.53 -18.72 -10.99
N PHE A 158 -3.72 -17.69 -10.79
CA PHE A 158 -2.94 -17.02 -11.82
C PHE A 158 -1.53 -16.70 -11.32
N ASP A 159 -0.61 -16.53 -12.28
CA ASP A 159 0.76 -16.10 -12.03
C ASP A 159 0.98 -14.76 -12.72
N VAL A 160 1.63 -13.82 -12.05
CA VAL A 160 1.99 -12.51 -12.61
C VAL A 160 3.47 -12.22 -12.42
N ALA A 161 4.03 -11.46 -13.36
CA ALA A 161 5.38 -10.90 -13.23
C ALA A 161 5.34 -9.41 -13.58
N TYR A 162 5.99 -8.59 -12.75
CA TYR A 162 6.05 -7.15 -12.96
C TYR A 162 7.29 -6.55 -12.31
N ASP A 163 7.64 -5.37 -12.81
CA ASP A 163 8.69 -4.54 -12.25
C ASP A 163 8.07 -3.34 -11.54
N MET A 164 8.69 -2.90 -10.44
CA MET A 164 8.25 -1.69 -9.75
C MET A 164 9.43 -0.92 -9.18
N ASP A 165 9.29 0.38 -9.15
CA ASP A 165 10.16 1.28 -8.41
C ASP A 165 9.63 1.47 -6.99
N LYS A 166 10.53 1.54 -6.01
CA LYS A 166 10.21 1.89 -4.63
C LYS A 166 11.19 2.94 -4.12
N ASP A 167 10.64 4.01 -3.56
CA ASP A 167 11.39 5.09 -2.91
C ASP A 167 11.10 5.06 -1.41
N PHE A 168 12.14 4.99 -0.60
CA PHE A 168 12.06 4.96 0.86
C PHE A 168 12.66 6.21 1.46
N ARG A 169 11.96 6.85 2.40
CA ARG A 169 12.39 8.07 3.08
C ARG A 169 12.03 8.05 4.56
N TRP A 170 12.86 8.70 5.35
CA TRP A 170 12.60 8.93 6.76
C TRP A 170 11.98 10.30 7.00
N PHE A 171 10.89 10.32 7.76
CA PHE A 171 10.22 11.52 8.27
C PHE A 171 10.27 11.48 9.80
N GLY A 172 11.36 12.02 10.40
CA GLY A 172 11.64 11.83 11.82
C GLY A 172 11.87 10.35 12.14
N ASP A 173 11.02 9.78 12.99
CA ASP A 173 11.09 8.37 13.38
C ASP A 173 10.15 7.48 12.52
N THR A 174 9.42 8.05 11.56
CA THR A 174 8.58 7.33 10.61
C THR A 174 9.37 6.99 9.36
N LEU A 175 9.40 5.72 8.99
CA LEU A 175 9.83 5.28 7.66
C LEU A 175 8.62 5.27 6.73
N ALA A 176 8.74 5.87 5.56
CA ALA A 176 7.71 5.86 4.54
C ALA A 176 8.28 5.35 3.21
N MET A 177 7.44 4.72 2.42
CA MET A 177 7.77 4.23 1.09
C MET A 177 6.62 4.48 0.14
N ILE A 178 6.95 4.88 -1.10
CA ILE A 178 6.00 4.73 -2.21
C ILE A 178 6.50 3.66 -3.18
N SER A 179 5.56 2.99 -3.83
CA SER A 179 5.87 2.14 -4.97
C SER A 179 4.94 2.44 -6.13
N LEU A 180 5.52 2.38 -7.34
CA LEU A 180 4.85 2.63 -8.59
C LEU A 180 5.10 1.47 -9.54
N VAL A 181 4.03 1.02 -10.20
CA VAL A 181 4.08 0.14 -11.37
C VAL A 181 3.60 0.97 -12.55
N PRO A 182 4.53 1.64 -13.29
CA PRO A 182 4.16 2.64 -14.29
C PRO A 182 3.62 2.04 -15.57
N GLU A 183 4.04 0.82 -15.91
CA GLU A 183 3.64 0.11 -17.13
C GLU A 183 3.11 -1.28 -16.77
N GLY A 184 2.11 -1.72 -17.51
CA GLY A 184 1.60 -3.09 -17.42
C GLY A 184 2.72 -4.11 -17.62
N HIS A 185 2.63 -5.22 -16.92
CA HIS A 185 3.61 -6.28 -16.95
C HIS A 185 3.21 -7.40 -17.90
N LEU A 186 4.16 -8.28 -18.20
CA LEU A 186 3.91 -9.42 -19.05
C LEU A 186 3.17 -10.53 -18.26
N PRO A 187 2.01 -11.01 -18.72
CA PRO A 187 1.34 -12.13 -18.10
C PRO A 187 2.20 -13.39 -18.23
N THR A 188 2.27 -14.17 -17.17
CA THR A 188 3.03 -15.43 -17.14
C THR A 188 2.15 -16.65 -17.12
N ASP A 189 0.86 -16.48 -16.88
CA ASP A 189 -0.12 -17.57 -16.78
C ASP A 189 -0.95 -17.79 -18.04
N ALA A 190 -1.69 -18.92 -18.07
CA ALA A 190 -2.56 -19.26 -19.19
C ALA A 190 -3.86 -18.42 -19.21
N LEU A 191 -4.12 -17.62 -18.18
CA LEU A 191 -5.30 -16.77 -18.06
C LEU A 191 -5.04 -15.33 -18.53
N ASP A 192 -3.80 -15.03 -18.94
CA ASP A 192 -3.43 -13.71 -19.46
C ASP A 192 -3.70 -12.56 -18.46
N THR A 193 -3.59 -12.86 -17.18
CA THR A 193 -3.78 -11.87 -16.10
C THR A 193 -2.60 -10.92 -16.03
N GLN A 194 -2.86 -9.62 -15.89
CA GLN A 194 -1.81 -8.62 -15.74
C GLN A 194 -2.18 -7.54 -14.74
N LEU A 195 -1.15 -7.00 -14.07
CA LEU A 195 -1.23 -5.79 -13.26
C LEU A 195 -1.00 -4.58 -14.18
N VAL A 196 -2.01 -3.81 -14.47
CA VAL A 196 -1.94 -2.67 -15.41
C VAL A 196 -1.25 -1.49 -14.77
N VAL A 197 -1.66 -1.14 -13.55
CA VAL A 197 -1.01 -0.13 -12.71
C VAL A 197 -1.06 -0.53 -11.25
N GLY A 198 -0.14 0.00 -10.46
CA GLY A 198 -0.14 -0.11 -9.02
C GLY A 198 0.50 1.12 -8.38
N PHE A 199 -0.19 1.71 -7.42
CA PHE A 199 0.29 2.81 -6.60
C PHE A 199 0.15 2.43 -5.14
N THR A 200 1.23 2.58 -4.36
CA THR A 200 1.22 2.21 -2.94
C THR A 200 1.98 3.24 -2.13
N ILE A 201 1.48 3.55 -0.94
CA ILE A 201 2.25 4.18 0.12
C ILE A 201 2.27 3.24 1.33
N GLU A 202 3.44 3.01 1.90
CA GLU A 202 3.60 2.25 3.14
C GLU A 202 4.24 3.13 4.21
N LEU A 203 3.81 2.95 5.46
CA LEU A 203 4.36 3.64 6.62
C LEU A 203 4.68 2.64 7.72
N TRP A 204 5.85 2.80 8.35
CA TRP A 204 6.26 2.12 9.57
C TRP A 204 6.52 3.17 10.64
N PHE A 205 5.79 3.11 11.73
CA PHE A 205 5.89 4.10 12.80
C PHE A 205 5.58 3.47 14.17
N GLU A 206 5.91 4.16 15.25
CA GLU A 206 5.63 3.70 16.61
C GLU A 206 4.33 4.33 17.14
N HIS A 207 3.48 3.51 17.73
CA HIS A 207 2.31 3.94 18.50
C HIS A 207 2.23 3.16 19.82
N ASP A 208 2.15 3.86 20.96
CA ASP A 208 2.09 3.29 22.32
C ASP A 208 3.20 2.27 22.64
N GLY A 209 4.40 2.45 22.05
CA GLY A 209 5.56 1.59 22.24
C GLY A 209 5.50 0.27 21.46
N GLN A 210 4.65 0.19 20.45
CA GLN A 210 4.56 -0.90 19.50
C GLN A 210 4.73 -0.36 18.08
N MET A 211 5.31 -1.16 17.20
CA MET A 211 5.43 -0.78 15.80
C MET A 211 4.10 -1.01 15.08
N VAL A 212 3.72 -0.05 14.27
CA VAL A 212 2.56 -0.09 13.38
C VAL A 212 3.04 -0.12 11.94
N TRP A 213 2.44 -0.97 11.13
CA TRP A 213 2.63 -0.99 9.68
C TRP A 213 1.32 -0.64 9.00
N TYR A 214 1.38 0.32 8.11
CA TYR A 214 0.28 0.73 7.25
C TYR A 214 0.65 0.57 5.78
N ASN A 215 -0.27 0.06 4.98
CA ASN A 215 -0.20 0.02 3.52
C ASN A 215 -1.48 0.60 2.96
N GLY A 216 -1.38 1.62 2.13
CA GLY A 216 -2.49 2.14 1.33
C GLY A 216 -2.17 1.97 -0.14
N SER A 217 -3.01 1.26 -0.90
CA SER A 217 -2.71 0.90 -2.28
C SER A 217 -3.93 0.99 -3.19
N TRP A 218 -3.66 1.28 -4.46
CA TRP A 218 -4.62 1.18 -5.57
C TRP A 218 -3.99 0.38 -6.69
N THR A 219 -4.72 -0.62 -7.18
CA THR A 219 -4.26 -1.50 -8.25
C THR A 219 -5.35 -1.69 -9.31
N GLU A 220 -4.96 -1.76 -10.57
CA GLU A 220 -5.79 -2.26 -11.65
C GLU A 220 -5.19 -3.57 -12.18
N ILE A 221 -5.98 -4.62 -12.15
CA ILE A 221 -5.60 -5.92 -12.70
C ILE A 221 -6.56 -6.24 -13.83
N GLU A 222 -6.02 -6.49 -15.02
CA GLU A 222 -6.78 -7.02 -16.13
C GLU A 222 -6.71 -8.55 -16.10
N SER A 223 -7.88 -9.20 -16.12
CA SER A 223 -7.99 -10.65 -16.11
C SER A 223 -9.20 -11.09 -16.93
N PRO A 224 -9.11 -12.20 -17.69
CA PRO A 224 -10.28 -12.79 -18.35
C PRO A 224 -11.42 -13.19 -17.40
N LEU A 225 -11.15 -13.24 -16.10
CA LEU A 225 -12.17 -13.48 -15.08
C LEU A 225 -13.08 -12.28 -14.85
N ASP A 226 -12.66 -11.08 -15.27
CA ASP A 226 -13.42 -9.83 -15.07
C ASP A 226 -14.63 -9.72 -16.00
N GLU A 227 -14.63 -10.41 -17.15
CA GLU A 227 -15.75 -10.39 -18.12
C GLU A 227 -17.07 -10.92 -17.53
N ASP A 228 -17.01 -11.79 -16.52
CA ASP A 228 -18.19 -12.37 -15.83
C ASP A 228 -18.49 -11.67 -14.48
N GLY A 229 -17.76 -10.60 -14.13
CA GLY A 229 -17.98 -9.80 -12.94
C GLY A 229 -17.44 -10.44 -11.67
N VAL A 230 -16.13 -10.42 -11.49
CA VAL A 230 -15.54 -10.64 -10.15
C VAL A 230 -16.13 -9.60 -9.21
N ASP A 231 -16.64 -10.06 -8.07
CA ASP A 231 -17.14 -9.16 -7.04
C ASP A 231 -15.96 -8.32 -6.51
N ILE A 232 -16.01 -7.01 -6.72
CA ILE A 232 -14.96 -6.09 -6.31
C ILE A 232 -14.71 -6.18 -4.79
N GLU A 233 -15.74 -6.42 -3.98
CA GLU A 233 -15.59 -6.60 -2.53
C GLU A 233 -14.75 -7.87 -2.24
N TRP A 234 -15.00 -8.97 -2.96
CA TRP A 234 -14.18 -10.18 -2.82
C TRP A 234 -12.71 -9.92 -3.20
N TRP A 235 -12.49 -9.15 -4.27
CA TRP A 235 -11.14 -8.83 -4.72
C TRP A 235 -10.38 -7.98 -3.69
N LEU A 236 -11.05 -6.97 -3.13
CA LEU A 236 -10.51 -6.12 -2.06
C LEU A 236 -10.19 -6.94 -0.81
N ASP A 237 -11.05 -7.90 -0.43
CA ASP A 237 -10.75 -8.83 0.68
C ASP A 237 -9.46 -9.62 0.41
N GLN A 238 -9.25 -10.09 -0.84
CA GLN A 238 -8.02 -10.81 -1.20
C GLN A 238 -6.78 -9.91 -1.15
N LEU A 239 -6.89 -8.64 -1.53
CA LEU A 239 -5.79 -7.68 -1.42
C LEU A 239 -5.43 -7.40 0.04
N ILE A 240 -6.43 -7.27 0.91
CA ILE A 240 -6.24 -7.07 2.36
C ILE A 240 -5.57 -8.32 2.97
N ASP A 241 -6.11 -9.51 2.72
CA ASP A 241 -5.56 -10.77 3.23
C ASP A 241 -4.12 -10.98 2.74
N GLY A 242 -3.84 -10.73 1.45
CA GLY A 242 -2.49 -10.85 0.89
C GLY A 242 -1.50 -9.81 1.44
N THR A 243 -1.98 -8.63 1.82
CA THR A 243 -1.15 -7.63 2.51
C THR A 243 -0.82 -8.06 3.93
N LEU A 244 -1.76 -8.66 4.64
CA LEU A 244 -1.51 -9.23 5.96
C LEU A 244 -0.52 -10.40 5.91
N ASP A 245 -0.66 -11.31 4.94
CA ASP A 245 0.30 -12.39 4.73
C ASP A 245 1.72 -11.84 4.50
N TYR A 246 1.85 -10.75 3.72
CA TYR A 246 3.11 -10.04 3.52
C TYR A 246 3.66 -9.45 4.84
N TYR A 247 2.82 -8.87 5.69
CA TYR A 247 3.23 -8.35 6.99
C TYR A 247 3.76 -9.46 7.89
N TRP A 248 3.03 -10.57 8.00
CA TRP A 248 3.39 -11.68 8.88
C TRP A 248 4.66 -12.39 8.42
N GLY A 249 4.83 -12.61 7.11
CA GLY A 249 6.06 -13.20 6.58
C GLY A 249 7.27 -12.31 6.80
N THR A 250 7.13 -11.00 6.67
CA THR A 250 8.20 -10.04 6.96
C THR A 250 8.50 -9.98 8.47
N GLU A 251 7.47 -9.97 9.32
CA GLU A 251 7.63 -10.03 10.78
C GLU A 251 8.38 -11.29 11.22
N GLU A 252 8.03 -12.46 10.66
CA GLU A 252 8.74 -13.71 10.94
C GLU A 252 10.22 -13.62 10.55
N HIS A 253 10.51 -12.99 9.42
CA HIS A 253 11.89 -12.79 8.97
C HIS A 253 12.66 -11.85 9.91
N VAL A 254 12.07 -10.74 10.32
CA VAL A 254 12.67 -9.75 11.24
C VAL A 254 12.92 -10.36 12.62
N THR A 255 11.93 -11.03 13.18
CA THR A 255 11.97 -11.52 14.56
C THR A 255 12.60 -12.91 14.71
N GLY A 256 12.61 -13.71 13.64
CA GLY A 256 12.97 -15.13 13.65
C GLY A 256 11.94 -16.00 14.39
N GLU A 257 10.74 -15.49 14.66
CA GLU A 257 9.66 -16.18 15.39
C GLU A 257 8.39 -16.15 14.53
N PRO A 258 7.64 -17.28 14.44
CA PRO A 258 6.37 -17.30 13.72
C PRO A 258 5.40 -16.24 14.26
N HIS A 259 4.55 -15.70 13.38
CA HIS A 259 3.44 -14.87 13.80
C HIS A 259 2.46 -15.74 14.62
N GLU A 260 2.02 -15.23 15.77
CA GLU A 260 1.03 -15.93 16.62
C GLU A 260 -0.37 -15.39 16.29
N ASP A 261 -1.30 -16.27 15.82
CA ASP A 261 -2.70 -15.99 15.51
C ASP A 261 -3.52 -15.51 16.74
#